data_5441f2441974bc0e2681db8ce212800d
#
_entry.id   5441f2441974bc0e2681db8ce212800d
#
_cell.length_a   1.000
_cell.length_b   1.000
_cell.length_c   1.000
_cell.angle_alpha   90.00
_cell.angle_beta   90.00
_cell.angle_gamma   90.00
#
_symmetry.space_group_name_H-M   'P 1'
#
loop_
_entity.id
_entity.type
_entity.pdbx_description
1 polymer ?
#
loop_
_entity_poly.entity_id
_entity_poly.type
_entity_poly.pdbx_seq_one_letter_code
_entity_poly.pdbx_strand_id
1 'polypeptide(L)'
;KISLSNGNTYPAIALPWGMNFWMPQTGKMGDGWAYTYASDKIRGFKQTHQPSPWINDYGQFSIMPMTGRLRIDQEQRACWFSHKAEKATPYYYSVYLSEYNLTTEIAPTERCAYFRFTFPETKDAYIVIDAFDRGSYVKVIPEENKIVGYTTRNSGGVPRNFKNYFVIEFDKPFTFNKVWADYHTVEKHLELQSNHVGAAIGFSTKKGEQVHAKVASSFISPEQAELNLKEIGKKTFEQTKEAGRKAWNDVLGRIKIEDNDENRMRTFYSCLYRSVLFPRMFYEVNAQG
;
A
#
# COMPACT_ATOMS: atom_id res chain seq x y z
N LYS A 1 6.76 -3.88 -24.07
CA LYS A 1 5.43 -3.41 -24.51
C LYS A 1 4.44 -3.88 -23.48
N ILE A 2 3.74 -2.95 -22.83
CA ILE A 2 2.57 -3.26 -22.01
C ILE A 2 1.57 -3.90 -22.97
N SER A 3 1.27 -5.17 -22.81
CA SER A 3 0.14 -5.75 -23.50
C SER A 3 -1.13 -5.16 -22.90
N LEU A 4 -1.69 -4.19 -23.56
CA LEU A 4 -2.88 -3.44 -23.13
C LEU A 4 -4.14 -4.32 -23.07
N SER A 5 -4.07 -5.59 -23.42
CA SER A 5 -5.24 -6.44 -23.60
C SER A 5 -5.29 -7.68 -22.72
N ASN A 6 -4.29 -7.94 -21.87
CA ASN A 6 -4.26 -9.16 -21.06
C ASN A 6 -5.08 -9.03 -19.77
N GLY A 7 -6.35 -8.62 -19.90
CA GLY A 7 -7.30 -8.60 -18.80
C GLY A 7 -7.12 -7.45 -17.79
N ASN A 8 -6.06 -6.64 -17.91
CA ASN A 8 -5.81 -5.45 -17.07
C ASN A 8 -6.07 -5.70 -15.58
N THR A 9 -5.55 -6.81 -15.07
CA THR A 9 -5.71 -7.21 -13.68
C THR A 9 -4.44 -6.96 -12.90
N TYR A 10 -4.59 -6.68 -11.63
CA TYR A 10 -3.51 -6.55 -10.66
C TYR A 10 -3.87 -7.29 -9.37
N PRO A 11 -2.90 -7.65 -8.55
CA PRO A 11 -3.18 -8.23 -7.24
C PRO A 11 -3.75 -7.15 -6.31
N ALA A 12 -5.06 -6.90 -6.42
CA ALA A 12 -5.76 -5.94 -5.58
C ALA A 12 -5.86 -6.50 -4.16
N ILE A 13 -5.19 -5.85 -3.23
CA ILE A 13 -5.20 -6.19 -1.82
C ILE A 13 -6.20 -5.24 -1.16
N ALA A 14 -7.42 -5.75 -0.91
CA ALA A 14 -8.55 -4.97 -0.40
C ALA A 14 -9.58 -5.88 0.25
N LEU A 15 -10.52 -5.33 0.99
CA LEU A 15 -11.76 -6.03 1.35
C LEU A 15 -12.82 -5.88 0.22
N PRO A 16 -13.87 -6.72 0.22
CA PRO A 16 -15.01 -6.52 -0.67
C PRO A 16 -15.55 -5.10 -0.52
N TRP A 17 -15.69 -4.38 -1.63
CA TRP A 17 -16.12 -2.97 -1.68
C TRP A 17 -15.30 -2.01 -0.82
N GLY A 18 -14.08 -2.37 -0.44
CA GLY A 18 -13.19 -1.54 0.38
C GLY A 18 -12.92 -0.17 -0.23
N MET A 19 -12.73 0.84 0.62
CA MET A 19 -12.41 2.20 0.18
C MET A 19 -11.05 2.25 -0.50
N ASN A 20 -10.06 1.58 0.07
CA ASN A 20 -8.68 1.60 -0.39
C ASN A 20 -8.24 0.24 -0.91
N PHE A 21 -7.50 0.27 -2.01
CA PHE A 21 -6.80 -0.89 -2.56
C PHE A 21 -5.30 -0.68 -2.48
N TRP A 22 -4.59 -1.75 -2.22
CA TRP A 22 -3.14 -1.79 -2.24
C TRP A 22 -2.65 -2.73 -3.33
N MET A 23 -1.48 -2.43 -3.89
CA MET A 23 -0.87 -3.24 -4.94
C MET A 23 0.65 -3.05 -4.97
N PRO A 24 1.42 -4.05 -5.44
CA PRO A 24 2.82 -3.84 -5.81
C PRO A 24 2.88 -2.88 -7.00
N GLN A 25 3.71 -1.85 -6.90
CA GLN A 25 3.93 -0.86 -7.96
C GLN A 25 5.07 -1.34 -8.85
N THR A 26 4.76 -1.82 -10.04
CA THR A 26 5.75 -2.21 -11.06
C THR A 26 5.98 -1.11 -12.09
N GLY A 27 5.02 -0.20 -12.28
CA GLY A 27 5.14 0.99 -13.13
C GLY A 27 5.69 2.20 -12.38
N LYS A 28 6.01 3.26 -13.13
CA LYS A 28 6.47 4.53 -12.57
C LYS A 28 5.31 5.36 -12.00
N MET A 29 5.62 6.29 -11.13
CA MET A 29 4.71 7.36 -10.77
C MET A 29 4.32 8.14 -12.04
N GLY A 30 3.02 8.26 -12.31
CA GLY A 30 2.53 8.91 -13.54
C GLY A 30 2.12 7.95 -14.64
N ASP A 31 2.52 6.69 -14.61
CA ASP A 31 2.01 5.69 -15.53
C ASP A 31 0.48 5.54 -15.35
N GLY A 32 -0.23 5.43 -16.48
CA GLY A 32 -1.69 5.26 -16.46
C GLY A 32 -2.13 3.94 -15.81
N TRP A 33 -1.23 2.95 -15.77
CA TRP A 33 -1.44 1.67 -15.08
C TRP A 33 -0.17 1.26 -14.36
N ALA A 34 -0.22 1.24 -13.03
CA ALA A 34 0.96 1.07 -12.19
C ALA A 34 1.41 -0.38 -11.99
N TYR A 35 0.73 -1.36 -12.60
CA TYR A 35 1.06 -2.77 -12.51
C TYR A 35 1.14 -3.45 -13.88
N THR A 36 2.18 -4.25 -14.07
CA THR A 36 2.35 -5.13 -15.25
C THR A 36 2.89 -6.46 -14.77
N TYR A 37 2.19 -7.56 -15.07
CA TYR A 37 2.60 -8.90 -14.66
C TYR A 37 3.97 -9.33 -15.23
N ALA A 38 4.31 -8.90 -16.45
CA ALA A 38 5.60 -9.19 -17.06
C ALA A 38 6.78 -8.38 -16.47
N SER A 39 6.53 -7.52 -15.50
CA SER A 39 7.58 -6.76 -14.83
C SER A 39 8.29 -7.62 -13.80
N ASP A 40 9.58 -7.40 -13.65
CA ASP A 40 10.49 -8.09 -12.73
C ASP A 40 10.96 -7.23 -11.56
N LYS A 41 10.49 -5.97 -11.48
CA LYS A 41 10.85 -5.04 -10.41
C LYS A 41 9.64 -4.37 -9.76
N ILE A 42 9.72 -4.23 -8.44
CA ILE A 42 8.77 -3.47 -7.60
C ILE A 42 9.44 -2.18 -7.14
N ARG A 43 8.75 -1.04 -7.28
CA ARG A 43 9.18 0.32 -6.88
C ARG A 43 8.61 0.77 -5.54
N GLY A 44 7.62 0.04 -5.05
CA GLY A 44 6.91 0.29 -3.81
C GLY A 44 5.60 -0.50 -3.74
N PHE A 45 4.88 -0.34 -2.65
CA PHE A 45 3.52 -0.83 -2.47
C PHE A 45 2.63 0.39 -2.44
N LYS A 46 1.76 0.50 -3.46
CA LYS A 46 0.99 1.70 -3.74
C LYS A 46 -0.45 1.55 -3.27
N GLN A 47 -0.98 2.57 -2.60
CA GLN A 47 -2.42 2.74 -2.48
C GLN A 47 -2.99 3.21 -3.83
N THR A 48 -4.09 2.63 -4.26
CA THR A 48 -4.75 2.96 -5.54
C THR A 48 -6.26 2.93 -5.39
N HIS A 49 -6.94 3.71 -6.23
CA HIS A 49 -8.38 3.73 -6.36
C HIS A 49 -8.81 3.42 -7.81
N GLN A 50 -7.90 2.95 -8.62
CA GLN A 50 -8.10 2.65 -10.02
C GLN A 50 -8.56 1.19 -10.22
N PRO A 51 -9.81 0.93 -10.58
CA PRO A 51 -10.28 -0.44 -10.82
C PRO A 51 -9.84 -0.97 -12.20
N SER A 52 -9.43 -0.08 -13.10
CA SER A 52 -9.09 -0.38 -14.49
C SER A 52 -8.17 0.72 -15.04
N PRO A 53 -7.26 0.43 -16.00
CA PRO A 53 -6.40 1.44 -16.63
C PRO A 53 -7.17 2.52 -17.40
N TRP A 54 -8.44 2.31 -17.68
CA TRP A 54 -9.33 3.24 -18.37
C TRP A 54 -10.03 4.25 -17.44
N ILE A 55 -9.88 4.07 -16.13
CA ILE A 55 -10.47 4.94 -15.12
C ILE A 55 -9.35 5.67 -14.39
N ASN A 56 -9.57 6.95 -14.11
CA ASN A 56 -8.61 7.79 -13.39
C ASN A 56 -8.30 7.22 -12.00
N ASP A 57 -7.05 7.38 -11.58
CA ASP A 57 -6.61 7.10 -10.22
C ASP A 57 -6.45 8.40 -9.41
N TYR A 58 -6.59 8.34 -8.11
CA TYR A 58 -6.49 9.47 -7.20
C TYR A 58 -6.06 9.04 -5.80
N GLY A 59 -5.46 9.96 -5.05
CA GLY A 59 -5.04 9.72 -3.66
C GLY A 59 -3.92 8.69 -3.51
N GLN A 60 -3.04 8.64 -4.48
CA GLN A 60 -1.96 7.65 -4.54
C GLN A 60 -0.78 8.07 -3.67
N PHE A 61 -0.25 7.14 -2.91
CA PHE A 61 1.07 7.20 -2.30
C PHE A 61 1.65 5.80 -2.18
N SER A 62 2.95 5.68 -1.94
CA SER A 62 3.59 4.37 -1.86
C SER A 62 4.54 4.23 -0.67
N ILE A 63 4.78 2.98 -0.28
CA ILE A 63 5.68 2.58 0.80
C ILE A 63 6.66 1.57 0.24
N MET A 64 7.97 1.80 0.41
CA MET A 64 9.00 0.89 -0.05
C MET A 64 10.01 0.58 1.05
N PRO A 65 10.05 -0.67 1.54
CA PRO A 65 11.09 -1.11 2.45
C PRO A 65 12.37 -1.43 1.68
N MET A 66 13.53 -1.21 2.31
CA MET A 66 14.84 -1.52 1.73
C MET A 66 15.90 -1.73 2.80
N THR A 67 17.03 -2.26 2.40
CA THR A 67 18.23 -2.40 3.23
C THR A 67 19.46 -1.82 2.55
N GLY A 68 20.49 -1.50 3.34
CA GLY A 68 21.77 -0.98 2.85
C GLY A 68 21.67 0.51 2.50
N ARG A 69 22.15 0.93 1.34
CA ARG A 69 22.13 2.34 0.97
C ARG A 69 20.70 2.85 0.76
N LEU A 70 20.34 3.95 1.43
CA LEU A 70 19.06 4.63 1.21
C LEU A 70 18.95 5.14 -0.25
N ARG A 71 17.87 4.76 -0.92
CA ARG A 71 17.55 5.14 -2.30
C ARG A 71 16.13 5.71 -2.32
N ILE A 72 16.01 7.00 -2.50
CA ILE A 72 14.72 7.72 -2.48
C ILE A 72 14.06 7.66 -3.87
N ASP A 73 14.86 7.85 -4.93
CA ASP A 73 14.37 7.81 -6.31
C ASP A 73 13.74 6.46 -6.66
N GLN A 74 12.56 6.48 -7.30
CA GLN A 74 11.77 5.28 -7.55
C GLN A 74 12.44 4.28 -8.50
N GLU A 75 13.30 4.73 -9.42
CA GLU A 75 14.04 3.85 -10.32
C GLU A 75 15.24 3.24 -9.59
N GLN A 76 15.90 4.01 -8.73
CA GLN A 76 17.04 3.54 -7.95
C GLN A 76 16.61 2.57 -6.84
N ARG A 77 15.40 2.77 -6.26
CA ARG A 77 14.87 1.88 -5.23
C ARG A 77 14.16 0.64 -5.77
N ALA A 78 13.91 0.58 -7.08
CA ALA A 78 13.25 -0.54 -7.73
C ALA A 78 14.00 -1.86 -7.48
N CYS A 79 13.33 -2.85 -6.91
CA CYS A 79 13.91 -4.10 -6.47
C CYS A 79 13.38 -5.28 -7.28
N TRP A 80 14.28 -6.20 -7.64
CA TRP A 80 13.93 -7.45 -8.29
C TRP A 80 13.07 -8.34 -7.40
N PHE A 81 12.08 -8.96 -8.00
CA PHE A 81 11.23 -9.98 -7.38
C PHE A 81 10.92 -11.11 -8.35
N SER A 82 10.34 -12.17 -7.83
CA SER A 82 9.91 -13.30 -8.65
C SER A 82 8.48 -13.69 -8.29
N HIS A 83 7.64 -13.91 -9.28
CA HIS A 83 6.28 -14.44 -9.07
C HIS A 83 6.26 -15.81 -8.38
N LYS A 84 7.37 -16.56 -8.41
CA LYS A 84 7.52 -17.81 -7.63
C LYS A 84 7.65 -17.56 -6.13
N ALA A 85 8.11 -16.37 -5.74
CA ALA A 85 8.24 -15.92 -4.35
C ALA A 85 7.16 -14.90 -3.96
N GLU A 86 6.11 -14.78 -4.78
CA GLU A 86 4.95 -13.93 -4.58
C GLU A 86 3.74 -14.76 -4.19
N LYS A 87 2.99 -14.29 -3.22
CA LYS A 87 1.68 -14.84 -2.87
C LYS A 87 0.65 -13.72 -2.90
N ALA A 88 -0.31 -13.84 -3.80
CA ALA A 88 -1.39 -12.88 -3.96
C ALA A 88 -2.74 -13.56 -3.73
N THR A 89 -3.47 -13.10 -2.74
CA THR A 89 -4.87 -13.43 -2.50
C THR A 89 -5.64 -12.12 -2.31
N PRO A 90 -6.96 -12.08 -2.39
CA PRO A 90 -7.71 -10.83 -2.20
C PRO A 90 -7.46 -10.12 -0.87
N TYR A 91 -7.17 -10.89 0.18
CA TYR A 91 -7.02 -10.42 1.57
C TYR A 91 -5.58 -10.44 2.09
N TYR A 92 -4.61 -10.83 1.26
CA TYR A 92 -3.23 -10.97 1.69
C TYR A 92 -2.29 -10.97 0.49
N TYR A 93 -1.23 -10.22 0.62
CA TYR A 93 -0.12 -10.20 -0.33
C TYR A 93 1.20 -10.43 0.39
N SER A 94 2.12 -11.15 -0.24
CA SER A 94 3.48 -11.33 0.25
C SER A 94 4.43 -11.45 -0.93
N VAL A 95 5.60 -10.83 -0.81
CA VAL A 95 6.67 -10.93 -1.79
C VAL A 95 8.06 -10.80 -1.13
N TYR A 96 9.01 -11.54 -1.65
CA TYR A 96 10.42 -11.40 -1.29
C TYR A 96 11.11 -10.44 -2.26
N LEU A 97 11.74 -9.41 -1.71
CA LEU A 97 12.52 -8.40 -2.42
C LEU A 97 14.00 -8.79 -2.39
N SER A 98 14.50 -9.30 -3.52
CA SER A 98 15.76 -10.06 -3.56
C SER A 98 17.01 -9.21 -3.27
N GLU A 99 17.10 -7.98 -3.83
CA GLU A 99 18.24 -7.09 -3.59
C GLU A 99 18.33 -6.59 -2.15
N TYR A 100 17.18 -6.51 -1.48
CA TYR A 100 17.07 -6.03 -0.09
C TYR A 100 17.01 -7.16 0.92
N ASN A 101 16.94 -8.42 0.46
CA ASN A 101 16.88 -9.61 1.32
C ASN A 101 15.81 -9.49 2.41
N LEU A 102 14.62 -9.00 2.04
CA LEU A 102 13.51 -8.82 2.95
C LEU A 102 12.18 -9.30 2.35
N THR A 103 11.24 -9.63 3.22
CA THR A 103 9.87 -9.99 2.84
C THR A 103 8.92 -8.88 3.25
N THR A 104 8.04 -8.48 2.34
CA THR A 104 6.92 -7.57 2.62
C THR A 104 5.61 -8.35 2.57
N GLU A 105 4.76 -8.11 3.55
CA GLU A 105 3.42 -8.68 3.66
C GLU A 105 2.40 -7.57 3.90
N ILE A 106 1.20 -7.73 3.33
CA ILE A 106 0.11 -6.74 3.44
C ILE A 106 -1.21 -7.47 3.71
N ALA A 107 -1.96 -7.00 4.71
CA ALA A 107 -3.31 -7.42 5.01
C ALA A 107 -4.22 -6.18 5.07
N PRO A 108 -5.32 -6.11 4.28
CA PRO A 108 -6.18 -4.93 4.20
C PRO A 108 -7.29 -4.95 5.24
N THR A 109 -7.82 -3.77 5.56
CA THR A 109 -9.17 -3.55 6.06
C THR A 109 -9.96 -2.70 5.06
N GLU A 110 -11.10 -2.15 5.43
CA GLU A 110 -11.90 -1.32 4.52
C GLU A 110 -11.18 -0.02 4.12
N ARG A 111 -10.53 0.64 5.09
CA ARG A 111 -9.86 1.95 4.93
C ARG A 111 -8.38 1.92 5.28
N CYS A 112 -7.89 0.77 5.77
CA CYS A 112 -6.52 0.62 6.24
C CYS A 112 -5.80 -0.54 5.57
N ALA A 113 -4.48 -0.58 5.78
CA ALA A 113 -3.65 -1.75 5.52
C ALA A 113 -2.67 -1.98 6.66
N TYR A 114 -2.45 -3.23 6.97
CA TYR A 114 -1.45 -3.65 7.93
C TYR A 114 -0.28 -4.25 7.17
N PHE A 115 0.88 -3.61 7.27
CA PHE A 115 2.13 -4.07 6.69
C PHE A 115 2.96 -4.81 7.72
N ARG A 116 3.66 -5.83 7.27
CA ARG A 116 4.71 -6.51 8.01
C ARG A 116 5.94 -6.64 7.13
N PHE A 117 7.07 -6.13 7.61
CA PHE A 117 8.36 -6.20 6.92
C PHE A 117 9.28 -7.09 7.73
N THR A 118 9.74 -8.21 7.15
CA THR A 118 10.70 -9.10 7.78
C THR A 118 12.08 -8.81 7.22
N PHE A 119 12.94 -8.22 8.06
CA PHE A 119 14.27 -7.76 7.70
C PHE A 119 15.38 -8.79 8.00
N PRO A 120 16.52 -8.75 7.27
CA PRO A 120 17.76 -9.39 7.70
C PRO A 120 18.36 -8.65 8.91
N GLU A 121 19.47 -9.16 9.41
CA GLU A 121 20.29 -8.42 10.36
C GLU A 121 21.00 -7.27 9.64
N THR A 122 20.70 -6.04 10.04
CA THR A 122 21.32 -4.84 9.48
C THR A 122 21.09 -3.62 10.38
N LYS A 123 22.00 -2.65 10.30
CA LYS A 123 21.83 -1.32 10.90
C LYS A 123 21.12 -0.35 9.94
N ASP A 124 20.99 -0.75 8.68
CA ASP A 124 20.52 0.08 7.56
C ASP A 124 19.24 -0.52 6.96
N ALA A 125 18.25 -0.78 7.80
CA ALA A 125 16.88 -1.08 7.37
C ALA A 125 16.11 0.22 7.23
N TYR A 126 15.52 0.48 6.05
CA TYR A 126 14.77 1.71 5.79
C TYR A 126 13.38 1.41 5.24
N ILE A 127 12.47 2.35 5.48
CA ILE A 127 11.17 2.41 4.81
C ILE A 127 11.02 3.82 4.22
N VAL A 128 10.85 3.89 2.91
CA VAL A 128 10.61 5.14 2.16
C VAL A 128 9.12 5.30 1.93
N ILE A 129 8.57 6.41 2.37
CA ILE A 129 7.22 6.87 2.07
C ILE A 129 7.31 7.90 0.97
N ASP A 130 6.55 7.70 -0.10
CA ASP A 130 6.50 8.57 -1.27
C ASP A 130 5.05 9.06 -1.43
N ALA A 131 4.83 10.34 -1.12
CA ALA A 131 3.52 10.95 -1.18
C ALA A 131 3.14 11.46 -2.59
N PHE A 132 3.97 11.14 -3.58
CA PHE A 132 3.82 11.45 -4.99
C PHE A 132 3.79 12.95 -5.31
N ASP A 133 3.90 13.26 -6.59
CA ASP A 133 3.92 14.63 -7.12
C ASP A 133 2.53 15.27 -7.23
N ARG A 134 2.47 16.48 -7.74
CA ARG A 134 1.32 17.38 -7.91
C ARG A 134 0.81 18.02 -6.62
N GLY A 135 1.63 18.03 -5.60
CA GLY A 135 1.34 18.60 -4.29
C GLY A 135 1.17 17.55 -3.21
N SER A 136 2.08 17.54 -2.28
CA SER A 136 2.04 16.61 -1.15
C SER A 136 2.65 17.23 0.11
N TYR A 137 2.33 16.62 1.24
CA TYR A 137 2.84 16.99 2.56
C TYR A 137 3.16 15.74 3.35
N VAL A 138 4.24 15.78 4.09
CA VAL A 138 4.59 14.75 5.08
C VAL A 138 5.11 15.39 6.35
N LYS A 139 4.83 14.75 7.50
CA LYS A 139 5.41 15.06 8.80
C LYS A 139 5.79 13.75 9.48
N VAL A 140 7.02 13.68 9.97
CA VAL A 140 7.52 12.60 10.81
C VAL A 140 7.36 13.03 12.27
N ILE A 141 6.79 12.17 13.10
CA ILE A 141 6.58 12.37 14.55
C ILE A 141 7.32 11.23 15.26
N PRO A 142 8.64 11.37 15.50
CA PRO A 142 9.47 10.28 16.00
C PRO A 142 9.05 9.78 17.37
N GLU A 143 8.58 10.67 18.25
CA GLU A 143 8.11 10.37 19.60
C GLU A 143 6.86 9.49 19.63
N GLU A 144 6.09 9.47 18.54
CA GLU A 144 4.89 8.65 18.38
C GLU A 144 5.13 7.46 17.42
N ASN A 145 6.33 7.31 16.86
CA ASN A 145 6.65 6.36 15.79
C ASN A 145 5.69 6.50 14.59
N LYS A 146 5.35 7.72 14.22
CA LYS A 146 4.25 8.04 13.31
C LYS A 146 4.71 8.92 12.16
N ILE A 147 4.08 8.73 11.02
CA ILE A 147 4.14 9.64 9.88
C ILE A 147 2.72 10.03 9.50
N VAL A 148 2.48 11.32 9.32
CA VAL A 148 1.23 11.84 8.79
C VAL A 148 1.50 12.63 7.52
N GLY A 149 0.52 12.69 6.64
CA GLY A 149 0.67 13.45 5.41
C GLY A 149 -0.59 13.50 4.57
N TYR A 150 -0.45 14.09 3.41
CA TYR A 150 -1.47 14.00 2.37
C TYR A 150 -0.84 14.00 0.97
N THR A 151 -1.58 13.50 0.03
CA THR A 151 -1.32 13.61 -1.40
C THR A 151 -2.50 14.26 -2.11
N THR A 152 -2.22 15.10 -3.10
CA THR A 152 -3.22 15.60 -4.04
C THR A 152 -3.14 14.89 -5.40
N ARG A 153 -2.26 13.89 -5.50
CA ARG A 153 -2.04 13.16 -6.75
C ARG A 153 -3.33 12.56 -7.27
N ASN A 154 -3.67 12.91 -8.49
CA ASN A 154 -4.79 12.37 -9.23
C ASN A 154 -4.54 12.49 -10.75
N SER A 155 -5.24 11.70 -11.53
CA SER A 155 -5.23 11.79 -13.00
C SER A 155 -6.52 12.41 -13.57
N GLY A 156 -7.34 13.02 -12.72
CA GLY A 156 -8.58 13.71 -13.06
C GLY A 156 -9.81 13.14 -12.33
N GLY A 157 -10.94 13.83 -12.48
CA GLY A 157 -12.24 13.39 -11.92
C GLY A 157 -12.44 13.69 -10.43
N VAL A 158 -11.60 14.53 -9.83
CA VAL A 158 -11.71 14.93 -8.41
C VAL A 158 -11.91 16.45 -8.27
N PRO A 159 -12.49 16.94 -7.16
CA PRO A 159 -12.64 18.37 -6.92
C PRO A 159 -11.27 19.06 -6.73
N ARG A 160 -11.24 20.40 -6.92
CA ARG A 160 -9.98 21.19 -6.86
C ARG A 160 -9.28 21.15 -5.51
N ASN A 161 -10.02 20.96 -4.42
CA ASN A 161 -9.51 20.89 -3.06
C ASN A 161 -9.24 19.45 -2.60
N PHE A 162 -9.21 18.50 -3.53
CA PHE A 162 -9.02 17.09 -3.21
C PHE A 162 -7.69 16.86 -2.46
N LYS A 163 -7.78 16.12 -1.38
CA LYS A 163 -6.64 15.55 -0.66
C LYS A 163 -6.99 14.13 -0.21
N ASN A 164 -6.02 13.26 -0.25
CA ASN A 164 -6.05 11.99 0.48
C ASN A 164 -5.06 12.10 1.63
N TYR A 165 -5.56 12.25 2.83
CA TYR A 165 -4.76 12.27 4.06
C TYR A 165 -4.38 10.84 4.42
N PHE A 166 -3.18 10.65 4.96
CA PHE A 166 -2.75 9.35 5.45
C PHE A 166 -2.03 9.46 6.80
N VAL A 167 -2.13 8.38 7.55
CA VAL A 167 -1.41 8.16 8.82
C VAL A 167 -0.75 6.79 8.74
N ILE A 168 0.52 6.73 9.14
CA ILE A 168 1.29 5.50 9.22
C ILE A 168 1.87 5.40 10.62
N GLU A 169 1.48 4.37 11.36
CA GLU A 169 1.92 4.10 12.72
C GLU A 169 2.79 2.86 12.75
N PHE A 170 4.01 2.98 13.31
CA PHE A 170 4.97 1.90 13.39
C PHE A 170 5.06 1.33 14.80
N ASP A 171 5.33 0.04 14.91
CA ASP A 171 5.46 -0.65 16.19
C ASP A 171 6.83 -0.49 16.85
N LYS A 172 7.77 0.23 16.21
CA LYS A 172 9.14 0.40 16.67
C LYS A 172 9.62 1.85 16.54
N PRO A 173 10.48 2.31 17.46
CA PRO A 173 11.10 3.63 17.35
C PRO A 173 12.06 3.70 16.18
N PHE A 174 12.14 4.89 15.59
CA PHE A 174 13.04 5.17 14.48
C PHE A 174 14.46 5.39 14.98
N THR A 175 15.45 4.73 14.36
CA THR A 175 16.89 5.00 14.54
C THR A 175 17.39 6.06 13.55
N PHE A 176 16.61 6.35 12.53
CA PHE A 176 16.87 7.34 11.48
C PHE A 176 15.54 7.89 10.98
N ASN A 177 15.50 9.19 10.71
CA ASN A 177 14.36 9.83 10.06
C ASN A 177 14.81 11.05 9.26
N LYS A 178 14.28 11.21 8.06
CA LYS A 178 14.47 12.34 7.16
C LYS A 178 13.21 12.57 6.35
N VAL A 179 12.90 13.83 6.09
CA VAL A 179 11.99 14.19 5.00
C VAL A 179 12.78 14.49 3.74
N TRP A 180 12.16 14.41 2.58
CA TRP A 180 12.80 14.66 1.31
C TRP A 180 11.85 15.35 0.33
N ALA A 181 12.39 16.13 -0.60
CA ALA A 181 11.69 16.74 -1.72
C ALA A 181 12.45 16.46 -3.01
N ASP A 182 11.71 16.16 -4.08
CA ASP A 182 12.26 15.89 -5.41
C ASP A 182 13.48 14.94 -5.37
N TYR A 183 13.33 13.85 -4.57
CA TYR A 183 14.34 12.80 -4.32
C TYR A 183 15.59 13.22 -3.53
N HIS A 184 15.61 14.42 -2.95
CA HIS A 184 16.72 14.91 -2.12
C HIS A 184 16.27 15.05 -0.66
N THR A 185 17.07 14.51 0.27
CA THR A 185 16.82 14.69 1.72
C THR A 185 16.98 16.13 2.13
N VAL A 186 16.09 16.58 3.02
CA VAL A 186 16.13 17.93 3.61
C VAL A 186 16.56 17.80 5.07
N GLU A 187 17.64 18.50 5.42
CA GLU A 187 18.22 18.45 6.76
C GLU A 187 17.43 19.29 7.76
N LYS A 188 17.42 18.87 9.04
CA LYS A 188 16.86 19.61 10.18
C LYS A 188 15.36 19.91 10.09
N HIS A 189 14.63 19.20 9.21
CA HIS A 189 13.19 19.31 9.12
C HIS A 189 12.54 17.96 9.40
N LEU A 190 11.40 17.97 10.07
CA LEU A 190 10.55 16.80 10.31
C LEU A 190 9.25 16.86 9.51
N GLU A 191 8.98 18.01 8.88
CA GLU A 191 7.82 18.19 8.01
C GLU A 191 8.18 18.96 6.75
N LEU A 192 7.47 18.69 5.67
CA LEU A 192 7.71 19.33 4.39
C LEU A 192 6.45 19.30 3.53
N GLN A 193 6.21 20.43 2.86
CA GLN A 193 5.16 20.55 1.84
C GLN A 193 5.77 21.09 0.57
N SER A 194 5.61 20.37 -0.54
CA SER A 194 6.09 20.80 -1.86
C SER A 194 5.34 20.06 -2.97
N ASN A 195 5.81 20.20 -4.21
CA ASN A 195 5.24 19.48 -5.35
C ASN A 195 5.36 17.97 -5.19
N HIS A 196 6.51 17.47 -4.71
CA HIS A 196 6.77 16.04 -4.51
C HIS A 196 7.61 15.87 -3.25
N VAL A 197 7.02 15.30 -2.22
CA VAL A 197 7.69 15.07 -0.94
C VAL A 197 7.47 13.65 -0.45
N GLY A 198 8.27 13.26 0.51
CA GLY A 198 8.13 12.03 1.24
C GLY A 198 9.01 11.99 2.49
N ALA A 199 9.05 10.83 3.11
CA ALA A 199 9.85 10.56 4.29
C ALA A 199 10.66 9.28 4.11
N ALA A 200 11.78 9.20 4.80
CA ALA A 200 12.55 7.97 4.97
C ALA A 200 12.80 7.77 6.46
N ILE A 201 12.43 6.62 6.98
CA ILE A 201 12.68 6.23 8.36
C ILE A 201 13.55 4.96 8.38
N GLY A 202 14.31 4.78 9.43
CA GLY A 202 15.23 3.64 9.55
C GLY A 202 15.12 2.92 10.87
N PHE A 203 15.62 1.69 10.85
CA PHE A 203 15.64 0.76 11.97
C PHE A 203 16.99 0.03 12.01
N SER A 204 17.36 -0.45 13.19
CA SER A 204 18.40 -1.46 13.34
C SER A 204 17.72 -2.78 13.66
N THR A 205 17.96 -3.80 12.85
CA THR A 205 17.23 -5.06 12.92
C THR A 205 18.15 -6.26 13.11
N LYS A 206 17.65 -7.29 13.80
CA LYS A 206 18.23 -8.63 13.86
C LYS A 206 17.71 -9.48 12.71
N LYS A 207 18.35 -10.62 12.47
CA LYS A 207 17.90 -11.58 11.43
C LYS A 207 16.46 -12.06 11.71
N GLY A 208 15.59 -11.86 10.72
CA GLY A 208 14.17 -12.25 10.81
C GLY A 208 13.31 -11.32 11.66
N GLU A 209 13.85 -10.17 12.08
CA GLU A 209 13.10 -9.21 12.86
C GLU A 209 12.01 -8.56 12.03
N GLN A 210 10.83 -8.43 12.61
CA GLN A 210 9.66 -7.85 11.97
C GLN A 210 9.44 -6.41 12.44
N VAL A 211 9.19 -5.54 11.49
CA VAL A 211 8.68 -4.18 11.70
C VAL A 211 7.29 -4.13 11.11
N HIS A 212 6.35 -3.60 11.89
CA HIS A 212 4.96 -3.48 11.47
C HIS A 212 4.59 -2.02 11.24
N ALA A 213 3.74 -1.79 10.23
CA ALA A 213 3.15 -0.48 9.98
C ALA A 213 1.65 -0.60 9.76
N LYS A 214 0.87 0.13 10.54
CA LYS A 214 -0.57 0.32 10.33
C LYS A 214 -0.75 1.59 9.52
N VAL A 215 -1.43 1.48 8.40
CA VAL A 215 -1.63 2.57 7.44
C VAL A 215 -3.12 2.82 7.29
N ALA A 216 -3.55 4.05 7.50
CA ALA A 216 -4.91 4.48 7.22
C ALA A 216 -4.92 5.71 6.33
N SER A 217 -5.99 5.91 5.58
CA SER A 217 -6.21 7.14 4.87
C SER A 217 -7.64 7.63 4.99
N SER A 218 -7.84 8.91 4.65
CA SER A 218 -9.13 9.61 4.68
C SER A 218 -9.19 10.66 3.59
N PHE A 219 -10.38 10.86 3.03
CA PHE A 219 -10.64 11.99 2.14
C PHE A 219 -11.18 13.23 2.89
N ILE A 220 -11.36 13.13 4.21
CA ILE A 220 -11.97 14.16 5.06
C ILE A 220 -10.90 14.99 5.75
N SER A 221 -10.08 14.35 6.60
CA SER A 221 -9.05 15.05 7.39
C SER A 221 -7.98 14.10 7.93
N PRO A 222 -6.84 14.63 8.45
CA PRO A 222 -5.85 13.83 9.16
C PRO A 222 -6.42 13.11 10.39
N GLU A 223 -7.28 13.80 11.16
CA GLU A 223 -7.92 13.25 12.36
C GLU A 223 -8.85 12.08 12.02
N GLN A 224 -9.53 12.18 10.88
CA GLN A 224 -10.35 11.07 10.38
C GLN A 224 -9.47 9.89 9.92
N ALA A 225 -8.32 10.12 9.31
CA ALA A 225 -7.37 9.05 9.00
C ALA A 225 -6.87 8.34 10.28
N GLU A 226 -6.58 9.08 11.35
CA GLU A 226 -6.25 8.48 12.65
C GLU A 226 -7.42 7.68 13.23
N LEU A 227 -8.64 8.18 13.08
CA LEU A 227 -9.83 7.47 13.51
C LEU A 227 -10.00 6.14 12.75
N ASN A 228 -9.75 6.14 11.46
CA ASN A 228 -9.82 4.95 10.63
C ASN A 228 -8.82 3.86 11.06
N LEU A 229 -7.67 4.20 11.67
CA LEU A 229 -6.74 3.21 12.25
C LEU A 229 -7.39 2.28 13.27
N LYS A 230 -8.51 2.69 13.89
CA LYS A 230 -9.27 1.87 14.83
C LYS A 230 -9.84 0.59 14.20
N GLU A 231 -9.95 0.53 12.87
CA GLU A 231 -10.35 -0.70 12.16
C GLU A 231 -9.34 -1.84 12.43
N ILE A 232 -8.05 -1.52 12.47
CA ILE A 232 -7.01 -2.47 12.87
C ILE A 232 -6.98 -2.55 14.40
N GLY A 233 -6.93 -1.41 15.10
CA GLY A 233 -6.94 -1.33 16.54
C GLY A 233 -5.83 -2.17 17.19
N LYS A 234 -6.21 -3.06 18.10
CA LYS A 234 -5.28 -3.98 18.81
C LYS A 234 -5.09 -5.33 18.12
N LYS A 235 -5.69 -5.55 16.94
CA LYS A 235 -5.51 -6.81 16.21
C LYS A 235 -4.05 -7.00 15.81
N THR A 236 -3.59 -8.23 15.87
CA THR A 236 -2.31 -8.63 15.28
C THR A 236 -2.41 -8.68 13.75
N PHE A 237 -1.28 -8.76 13.08
CA PHE A 237 -1.24 -8.95 11.63
C PHE A 237 -2.03 -10.19 11.19
N GLU A 238 -1.85 -11.33 11.88
CA GLU A 238 -2.56 -12.56 11.54
C GLU A 238 -4.08 -12.47 11.80
N GLN A 239 -4.49 -11.76 12.85
CA GLN A 239 -5.92 -11.51 13.09
C GLN A 239 -6.54 -10.62 12.02
N THR A 240 -5.82 -9.60 11.54
CA THR A 240 -6.28 -8.74 10.44
C THR A 240 -6.40 -9.54 9.14
N LYS A 241 -5.39 -10.33 8.80
CA LYS A 241 -5.38 -11.21 7.63
C LYS A 241 -6.53 -12.22 7.67
N GLU A 242 -6.76 -12.86 8.82
CA GLU A 242 -7.85 -13.83 8.98
C GLU A 242 -9.23 -13.16 8.88
N ALA A 243 -9.40 -11.97 9.44
CA ALA A 243 -10.62 -11.18 9.28
C ALA A 243 -10.89 -10.86 7.80
N GLY A 244 -9.86 -10.51 7.04
CA GLY A 244 -9.95 -10.30 5.59
C GLY A 244 -10.34 -11.57 4.84
N ARG A 245 -9.74 -12.72 5.19
CA ARG A 245 -10.11 -14.01 4.62
C ARG A 245 -11.58 -14.34 4.85
N LYS A 246 -12.05 -14.12 6.09
CA LYS A 246 -13.45 -14.33 6.45
C LYS A 246 -14.38 -13.43 5.65
N ALA A 247 -14.10 -12.14 5.56
CA ALA A 247 -14.91 -11.18 4.81
C ALA A 247 -15.06 -11.59 3.33
N TRP A 248 -13.98 -12.02 2.68
CA TRP A 248 -14.05 -12.54 1.31
C TRP A 248 -14.83 -13.84 1.20
N ASN A 249 -14.66 -14.79 2.11
CA ASN A 249 -15.39 -16.05 2.11
C ASN A 249 -16.90 -15.83 2.34
N ASP A 250 -17.28 -14.88 3.20
CA ASP A 250 -18.67 -14.53 3.46
C ASP A 250 -19.36 -13.95 2.21
N VAL A 251 -18.62 -13.26 1.34
CA VAL A 251 -19.16 -12.69 0.10
C VAL A 251 -19.14 -13.72 -1.03
N LEU A 252 -17.97 -14.31 -1.32
CA LEU A 252 -17.82 -15.25 -2.43
C LEU A 252 -18.59 -16.56 -2.19
N GLY A 253 -18.71 -16.98 -0.94
CA GLY A 253 -19.43 -18.18 -0.54
C GLY A 253 -20.96 -18.09 -0.61
N ARG A 254 -21.51 -16.91 -0.94
CA ARG A 254 -22.96 -16.76 -1.17
C ARG A 254 -23.46 -17.50 -2.41
N ILE A 255 -22.57 -17.68 -3.38
CA ILE A 255 -22.85 -18.51 -4.56
C ILE A 255 -21.86 -19.67 -4.55
N LYS A 256 -22.39 -20.86 -4.42
CA LYS A 256 -21.62 -22.09 -4.49
C LYS A 256 -21.93 -22.80 -5.80
N ILE A 257 -20.89 -23.13 -6.54
CA ILE A 257 -20.97 -23.90 -7.77
C ILE A 257 -20.21 -25.21 -7.59
N GLU A 258 -20.67 -26.24 -8.27
CA GLU A 258 -20.00 -27.53 -8.38
C GLU A 258 -19.71 -27.79 -9.86
N ASP A 259 -18.47 -28.08 -10.18
CA ASP A 259 -18.02 -28.42 -11.55
C ASP A 259 -16.81 -29.35 -11.42
N ASN A 260 -16.72 -30.32 -12.33
CA ASN A 260 -15.57 -31.20 -12.44
C ASN A 260 -14.35 -30.53 -13.09
N ASP A 261 -14.52 -29.36 -13.70
CA ASP A 261 -13.46 -28.56 -14.29
C ASP A 261 -13.05 -27.43 -13.35
N GLU A 262 -11.89 -27.59 -12.73
CA GLU A 262 -11.32 -26.59 -11.82
C GLU A 262 -11.10 -25.23 -12.50
N ASN A 263 -10.78 -25.18 -13.79
CA ASN A 263 -10.56 -23.92 -14.52
C ASN A 263 -11.87 -23.15 -14.70
N ARG A 264 -12.99 -23.82 -14.90
CA ARG A 264 -14.30 -23.18 -14.93
C ARG A 264 -14.66 -22.59 -13.57
N MET A 265 -14.41 -23.33 -12.49
CA MET A 265 -14.62 -22.84 -11.13
C MET A 265 -13.73 -21.62 -10.82
N ARG A 266 -12.45 -21.68 -11.18
CA ARG A 266 -11.52 -20.54 -11.06
C ARG A 266 -12.00 -19.33 -11.84
N THR A 267 -12.47 -19.50 -13.06
CA THR A 267 -13.01 -18.43 -13.89
C THR A 267 -14.23 -17.80 -13.22
N PHE A 268 -15.18 -18.62 -12.76
CA PHE A 268 -16.38 -18.13 -12.07
C PHE A 268 -16.03 -17.28 -10.85
N TYR A 269 -15.23 -17.82 -9.93
CA TYR A 269 -14.87 -17.11 -8.70
C TYR A 269 -13.98 -15.90 -8.96
N SER A 270 -13.15 -15.92 -10.00
CA SER A 270 -12.38 -14.74 -10.43
C SER A 270 -13.29 -13.62 -10.96
N CYS A 271 -14.34 -13.96 -11.70
CA CYS A 271 -15.34 -12.99 -12.16
C CYS A 271 -16.16 -12.45 -11.00
N LEU A 272 -16.62 -13.32 -10.10
CA LEU A 272 -17.34 -12.92 -8.89
C LEU A 272 -16.49 -12.01 -8.00
N TYR A 273 -15.21 -12.36 -7.76
CA TYR A 273 -14.25 -11.51 -7.05
C TYR A 273 -14.17 -10.10 -7.66
N ARG A 274 -14.02 -10.00 -8.98
CA ARG A 274 -13.91 -8.70 -9.66
C ARG A 274 -15.19 -7.88 -9.57
N SER A 275 -16.36 -8.52 -9.59
CA SER A 275 -17.65 -7.82 -9.50
C SER A 275 -17.89 -7.15 -8.15
N VAL A 276 -17.16 -7.54 -7.10
CA VAL A 276 -17.26 -6.96 -5.75
C VAL A 276 -16.08 -6.07 -5.37
N LEU A 277 -15.14 -5.85 -6.29
CA LEU A 277 -14.12 -4.81 -6.13
C LEU A 277 -14.66 -3.42 -6.42
N PHE A 278 -15.77 -3.32 -7.17
CA PHE A 278 -16.40 -2.07 -7.55
C PHE A 278 -17.94 -2.26 -7.62
N PRO A 279 -18.76 -1.28 -7.18
CA PRO A 279 -18.39 0.02 -6.61
C PRO A 279 -17.73 -0.11 -5.24
N ARG A 280 -17.07 0.98 -4.80
CA ARG A 280 -16.43 1.07 -3.48
C ARG A 280 -17.28 1.86 -2.51
N MET A 281 -17.08 1.62 -1.21
CA MET A 281 -17.59 2.53 -0.20
C MET A 281 -16.74 3.81 -0.17
N PHE A 282 -17.41 4.94 0.04
CA PHE A 282 -16.77 6.25 0.19
C PHE A 282 -17.15 6.93 1.51
N TYR A 283 -17.95 6.30 2.34
CA TYR A 283 -18.25 6.82 3.67
C TYR A 283 -17.12 6.47 4.65
N GLU A 284 -16.95 7.33 5.61
CA GLU A 284 -16.04 7.14 6.72
C GLU A 284 -16.82 7.20 8.03
N VAL A 285 -16.34 6.46 9.04
CA VAL A 285 -17.08 6.29 10.29
C VAL A 285 -16.57 7.29 11.32
N ASN A 286 -17.45 8.02 11.96
CA ASN A 286 -17.07 8.96 13.02
C ASN A 286 -16.75 8.23 14.34
N ALA A 287 -16.44 9.01 15.40
CA ALA A 287 -16.04 8.44 16.70
C ALA A 287 -17.14 7.64 17.41
N GLN A 288 -18.39 7.83 17.02
CA GLN A 288 -19.56 7.15 17.59
C GLN A 288 -19.92 5.86 16.85
N GLY A 289 -19.37 5.65 15.64
CA GLY A 289 -19.60 4.46 14.79
C GLY A 289 -20.58 4.68 13.64
#